data_12abedac35535b378921be25e38514c6
#
_entry.id   12abedac35535b378921be25e38514c6
#
_cell.length_a   1.000
_cell.length_b   1.000
_cell.length_c   1.000
_cell.angle_alpha   90.00
_cell.angle_beta   90.00
_cell.angle_gamma   90.00
#
_symmetry.space_group_name_H-M   'P 1'
#
loop_
_entity.id
_entity.type
_entity.pdbx_description
1 polymer ?
#
loop_
_entity_poly.entity_id
_entity_poly.type
_entity_poly.pdbx_seq_one_letter_code
_entity_poly.pdbx_strand_id
1 'polypeptide(L)'
;MSFLSSNLSRVKPSPTIAVTQKAAELKQAGKDVIGLGAGEPDFDTPENIKLAANDAISKGKTKYTAPDGMIELKEAICRKFKRDNSLLYAPTQISIGTGGKQILYNALMATMNDGDEVIIPTPYWVSYPDMVLLAGGTPVLAEASIENNFKLTAKQLENTITDKTKWFIFNSPSNPTGAGYSKAELTELTEVLMRHPHVWVMSDDMYEHLTYDNFKFCTPAEIEPKLYERTLTVNGVSKAYAMTGWRIGYAGGPEHLISAMRKIQSQSTSNPCTVSQWAAVEALDGPQTFIPENNKTFKRRRDLAVKLLNDTPGISCLTPEGAFYVYPSILGCIGKSTSAGVVIENDEIFATQLLEETGVAVVFGAAFGLSPNFRVSYATSDEDLNEAFKRIHKFCSELT
;
A
#
# COMPACT_ATOMS: atom_id res chain seq x y z
N MET A 1 -11.22 30.60 -20.51
CA MET A 1 -10.11 29.81 -19.93
C MET A 1 -10.60 29.19 -18.63
N SER A 2 -10.30 27.91 -18.37
CA SER A 2 -10.65 27.26 -17.11
C SER A 2 -9.84 27.88 -15.98
N PHE A 3 -10.45 28.13 -14.81
CA PHE A 3 -9.77 28.54 -13.59
C PHE A 3 -8.93 27.39 -13.01
N LEU A 4 -9.34 26.13 -13.24
CA LEU A 4 -8.68 24.95 -12.73
C LEU A 4 -7.44 24.59 -13.58
N SER A 5 -6.39 24.09 -12.92
CA SER A 5 -5.18 23.61 -13.59
C SER A 5 -5.50 22.43 -14.52
N SER A 6 -4.87 22.43 -15.69
CA SER A 6 -4.94 21.29 -16.62
C SER A 6 -4.37 19.99 -16.04
N ASN A 7 -3.50 20.06 -15.04
CA ASN A 7 -2.97 18.87 -14.37
C ASN A 7 -4.07 18.05 -13.67
N LEU A 8 -5.17 18.71 -13.23
CA LEU A 8 -6.28 17.99 -12.60
C LEU A 8 -7.06 17.11 -13.58
N SER A 9 -7.04 17.40 -14.88
CA SER A 9 -7.69 16.53 -15.87
C SER A 9 -6.95 15.20 -16.11
N ARG A 10 -5.71 15.08 -15.62
CA ARG A 10 -4.88 13.87 -15.74
C ARG A 10 -5.23 12.81 -14.70
N VAL A 11 -5.86 13.18 -13.59
CA VAL A 11 -6.14 12.30 -12.44
C VAL A 11 -7.64 12.14 -12.21
N LYS A 12 -8.02 10.99 -11.67
CA LYS A 12 -9.40 10.66 -11.32
C LYS A 12 -9.59 10.66 -9.80
N PRO A 13 -10.83 10.86 -9.31
CA PRO A 13 -11.14 10.61 -7.90
C PRO A 13 -10.76 9.18 -7.49
N SER A 14 -10.25 9.01 -6.27
CA SER A 14 -9.81 7.70 -5.79
C SER A 14 -10.98 6.71 -5.70
N PRO A 15 -10.96 5.58 -6.44
CA PRO A 15 -12.04 4.58 -6.39
C PRO A 15 -12.23 3.98 -4.99
N THR A 16 -11.15 3.79 -4.23
CA THR A 16 -11.23 3.25 -2.86
C THR A 16 -11.95 4.20 -1.91
N ILE A 17 -11.74 5.52 -2.05
CA ILE A 17 -12.46 6.54 -1.28
C ILE A 17 -13.93 6.55 -1.68
N ALA A 18 -14.24 6.48 -2.97
CA ALA A 18 -15.62 6.47 -3.47
C ALA A 18 -16.42 5.27 -2.93
N VAL A 19 -15.84 4.06 -2.94
CA VAL A 19 -16.47 2.86 -2.36
C VAL A 19 -16.71 3.03 -0.85
N THR A 20 -15.71 3.53 -0.12
CA THR A 20 -15.83 3.75 1.32
C THR A 20 -16.92 4.78 1.65
N GLN A 21 -16.98 5.87 0.88
CA GLN A 21 -18.01 6.90 1.04
C GLN A 21 -19.40 6.35 0.74
N LYS A 22 -19.56 5.59 -0.35
CA LYS A 22 -20.84 4.95 -0.70
C LYS A 22 -21.32 3.99 0.38
N ALA A 23 -20.42 3.18 0.92
CA ALA A 23 -20.71 2.28 2.03
C ALA A 23 -21.18 3.06 3.28
N ALA A 24 -20.53 4.18 3.61
CA ALA A 24 -20.92 5.05 4.72
C ALA A 24 -22.30 5.69 4.50
N GLU A 25 -22.60 6.19 3.30
CA GLU A 25 -23.90 6.74 2.93
C GLU A 25 -25.02 5.70 3.12
N LEU A 26 -24.80 4.46 2.66
CA LEU A 26 -25.76 3.37 2.81
C LEU A 26 -25.99 3.01 4.28
N LYS A 27 -24.92 2.97 5.11
CA LYS A 27 -25.05 2.79 6.56
C LYS A 27 -25.87 3.89 7.22
N GLN A 28 -25.63 5.16 6.86
CA GLN A 28 -26.41 6.31 7.36
C GLN A 28 -27.89 6.23 6.93
N ALA A 29 -28.17 5.66 5.76
CA ALA A 29 -29.53 5.37 5.29
C ALA A 29 -30.18 4.15 5.98
N GLY A 30 -29.54 3.54 6.98
CA GLY A 30 -30.06 2.43 7.75
C GLY A 30 -29.88 1.04 7.11
N LYS A 31 -29.08 0.93 6.05
CA LYS A 31 -28.76 -0.37 5.45
C LYS A 31 -27.67 -1.08 6.26
N ASP A 32 -27.79 -2.40 6.38
CA ASP A 32 -26.77 -3.26 6.98
C ASP A 32 -25.62 -3.49 5.96
N VAL A 33 -24.52 -2.73 6.13
CA VAL A 33 -23.38 -2.76 5.21
C VAL A 33 -22.12 -3.21 5.95
N ILE A 34 -21.44 -4.21 5.39
CA ILE A 34 -20.11 -4.66 5.83
C ILE A 34 -19.07 -4.16 4.86
N GLY A 35 -18.12 -3.34 5.36
CA GLY A 35 -17.06 -2.74 4.54
C GLY A 35 -15.77 -3.54 4.56
N LEU A 36 -15.41 -4.17 3.44
CA LEU A 36 -14.14 -4.87 3.24
C LEU A 36 -13.17 -4.10 2.32
N GLY A 37 -13.46 -2.81 2.10
CA GLY A 37 -12.64 -1.92 1.24
C GLY A 37 -11.57 -1.12 1.99
N ALA A 38 -11.63 -1.03 3.32
CA ALA A 38 -10.73 -0.19 4.10
C ALA A 38 -9.29 -0.74 4.10
N GLY A 39 -8.33 0.16 3.94
CA GLY A 39 -6.91 -0.18 3.95
C GLY A 39 -6.25 0.12 5.30
N GLU A 40 -6.87 -0.25 6.42
CA GLU A 40 -6.32 -0.01 7.76
C GLU A 40 -6.56 -1.19 8.70
N PRO A 41 -5.65 -1.43 9.66
CA PRO A 41 -5.86 -2.41 10.73
C PRO A 41 -7.06 -2.03 11.60
N ASP A 42 -7.81 -3.03 12.07
CA ASP A 42 -8.90 -2.87 13.02
C ASP A 42 -8.43 -2.84 14.51
N PHE A 43 -7.14 -3.03 14.72
CA PHE A 43 -6.53 -2.94 16.05
C PHE A 43 -6.33 -1.48 16.46
N ASP A 44 -6.49 -1.22 17.75
CA ASP A 44 -6.08 0.06 18.32
C ASP A 44 -4.56 0.23 18.32
N THR A 45 -4.11 1.49 18.24
CA THR A 45 -2.71 1.83 18.50
C THR A 45 -2.30 1.30 19.88
N PRO A 46 -1.16 0.58 20.02
CA PRO A 46 -0.69 0.02 21.26
C PRO A 46 -0.55 1.04 22.39
N GLU A 47 -0.80 0.61 23.64
CA GLU A 47 -0.90 1.50 24.78
C GLU A 47 0.39 2.29 25.06
N ASN A 48 1.57 1.64 24.97
CA ASN A 48 2.86 2.32 25.13
C ASN A 48 3.03 3.48 24.16
N ILE A 49 2.57 3.35 22.93
CA ILE A 49 2.64 4.40 21.89
C ILE A 49 1.70 5.56 22.22
N LYS A 50 0.46 5.26 22.69
CA LYS A 50 -0.50 6.27 23.13
C LYS A 50 0.03 7.04 24.36
N LEU A 51 0.64 6.34 25.29
CA LEU A 51 1.26 6.95 26.48
C LEU A 51 2.42 7.87 26.10
N ALA A 52 3.26 7.51 25.14
CA ALA A 52 4.35 8.38 24.65
C ALA A 52 3.81 9.67 24.02
N ALA A 53 2.70 9.61 23.29
CA ALA A 53 2.02 10.78 22.76
C ALA A 53 1.48 11.69 23.87
N ASN A 54 0.82 11.11 24.89
CA ASN A 54 0.30 11.84 26.06
C ASN A 54 1.44 12.53 26.83
N ASP A 55 2.55 11.82 27.03
CA ASP A 55 3.75 12.39 27.66
C ASP A 55 4.32 13.57 26.84
N ALA A 56 4.39 13.43 25.51
CA ALA A 56 4.82 14.52 24.64
C ALA A 56 3.92 15.77 24.76
N ILE A 57 2.59 15.59 24.82
CA ILE A 57 1.65 16.69 25.06
C ILE A 57 1.90 17.32 26.42
N SER A 58 2.00 16.52 27.48
CA SER A 58 2.20 16.97 28.86
C SER A 58 3.52 17.73 29.03
N LYS A 59 4.56 17.39 28.28
CA LYS A 59 5.87 18.04 28.26
C LYS A 59 5.94 19.24 27.30
N GLY A 60 4.84 19.65 26.70
CA GLY A 60 4.79 20.80 25.77
C GLY A 60 5.55 20.57 24.46
N LYS A 61 5.72 19.33 24.02
CA LYS A 61 6.35 18.95 22.72
C LYS A 61 5.39 19.22 21.55
N THR A 62 4.97 20.47 21.36
CA THR A 62 3.94 20.91 20.43
C THR A 62 4.40 22.03 19.49
N LYS A 63 5.71 22.23 19.36
CA LYS A 63 6.31 23.25 18.51
C LYS A 63 6.76 22.65 17.18
N TYR A 64 7.07 23.52 16.21
CA TYR A 64 7.66 23.10 14.93
C TYR A 64 8.95 22.30 15.12
N THR A 65 9.14 21.32 14.27
CA THR A 65 10.40 20.60 14.08
C THR A 65 11.03 20.96 12.74
N ALA A 66 12.14 20.33 12.36
CA ALA A 66 12.63 20.41 10.99
C ALA A 66 11.57 19.89 10.01
N PRO A 67 11.45 20.47 8.80
CA PRO A 67 10.43 20.06 7.83
C PRO A 67 10.43 18.56 7.54
N ASP A 68 11.59 17.93 7.46
CA ASP A 68 11.78 16.50 7.19
C ASP A 68 11.87 15.64 8.47
N GLY A 69 11.40 16.18 9.61
CA GLY A 69 11.25 15.50 10.90
C GLY A 69 12.33 15.80 11.94
N MET A 70 12.00 15.50 13.21
CA MET A 70 12.91 15.70 14.34
C MET A 70 14.05 14.69 14.38
N ILE A 71 15.17 15.07 14.98
CA ILE A 71 16.38 14.24 15.00
C ILE A 71 16.17 12.92 15.75
N GLU A 72 15.45 12.94 16.86
CA GLU A 72 15.18 11.75 17.67
C GLU A 72 14.45 10.66 16.88
N LEU A 73 13.48 11.05 16.02
CA LEU A 73 12.77 10.09 15.17
C LEU A 73 13.66 9.64 14.01
N LYS A 74 14.49 10.50 13.42
CA LYS A 74 15.45 10.08 12.37
C LYS A 74 16.43 9.05 12.90
N GLU A 75 16.94 9.23 14.11
CA GLU A 75 17.82 8.25 14.76
C GLU A 75 17.11 6.92 15.06
N ALA A 76 15.85 6.96 15.52
CA ALA A 76 15.04 5.75 15.71
C ALA A 76 14.82 5.00 14.39
N ILE A 77 14.55 5.72 13.29
CA ILE A 77 14.43 5.16 11.95
C ILE A 77 15.76 4.53 11.47
N CYS A 78 16.90 5.19 11.72
CA CYS A 78 18.21 4.60 11.42
C CYS A 78 18.43 3.28 12.17
N ARG A 79 18.07 3.24 13.48
CA ARG A 79 18.14 1.99 14.28
C ARG A 79 17.23 0.92 13.71
N LYS A 80 16.00 1.28 13.31
CA LYS A 80 15.04 0.37 12.68
C LYS A 80 15.60 -0.22 11.38
N PHE A 81 16.06 0.59 10.45
CA PHE A 81 16.60 0.10 9.19
C PHE A 81 17.82 -0.81 9.38
N LYS A 82 18.69 -0.49 10.36
CA LYS A 82 19.80 -1.36 10.71
C LYS A 82 19.34 -2.70 11.27
N ARG A 83 18.37 -2.69 12.20
CA ARG A 83 17.87 -3.88 12.90
C ARG A 83 17.12 -4.81 11.97
N ASP A 84 16.21 -4.26 11.14
CA ASP A 84 15.21 -5.02 10.40
C ASP A 84 15.63 -5.31 8.95
N ASN A 85 16.41 -4.42 8.34
CA ASN A 85 16.74 -4.46 6.91
C ASN A 85 18.24 -4.49 6.61
N SER A 86 19.11 -4.50 7.64
CA SER A 86 20.58 -4.44 7.48
C SER A 86 21.08 -3.19 6.71
N LEU A 87 20.25 -2.15 6.59
CA LEU A 87 20.57 -0.90 5.90
C LEU A 87 21.12 0.14 6.90
N LEU A 88 22.25 0.74 6.55
CA LEU A 88 22.93 1.73 7.39
C LEU A 88 22.70 3.14 6.80
N TYR A 89 21.75 3.86 7.35
CA TYR A 89 21.50 5.27 7.01
C TYR A 89 22.02 6.19 8.11
N ALA A 90 22.52 7.38 7.70
CA ALA A 90 22.73 8.51 8.61
C ALA A 90 21.42 9.32 8.73
N PRO A 91 21.24 10.10 9.81
CA PRO A 91 20.06 10.96 9.95
C PRO A 91 19.84 11.95 8.79
N THR A 92 20.90 12.38 8.10
CA THR A 92 20.81 13.21 6.88
C THR A 92 20.21 12.49 5.69
N GLN A 93 20.19 11.16 5.71
CA GLN A 93 19.60 10.28 4.70
C GLN A 93 18.16 9.87 5.02
N ILE A 94 17.54 10.45 6.07
CA ILE A 94 16.17 10.12 6.48
C ILE A 94 15.24 11.31 6.20
N SER A 95 14.08 11.01 5.61
CA SER A 95 12.97 11.95 5.46
C SER A 95 11.74 11.41 6.17
N ILE A 96 11.04 12.26 6.93
CA ILE A 96 9.78 11.94 7.63
C ILE A 96 8.67 12.81 7.05
N GLY A 97 7.55 12.19 6.69
CA GLY A 97 6.39 12.87 6.09
C GLY A 97 5.08 12.48 6.76
N THR A 98 4.01 13.16 6.34
CA THR A 98 2.64 12.92 6.79
C THR A 98 2.08 11.64 6.14
N GLY A 99 2.60 10.49 6.58
CA GLY A 99 2.37 9.17 6.01
C GLY A 99 3.25 8.86 4.79
N GLY A 100 3.37 7.57 4.43
CA GLY A 100 4.18 7.13 3.29
C GLY A 100 3.78 7.78 1.96
N LYS A 101 2.48 8.11 1.79
CA LYS A 101 1.99 8.81 0.58
C LYS A 101 2.72 10.14 0.34
N GLN A 102 2.96 10.93 1.38
CA GLN A 102 3.68 12.19 1.22
C GLN A 102 5.15 11.96 0.84
N ILE A 103 5.78 10.94 1.38
CA ILE A 103 7.16 10.57 1.03
C ILE A 103 7.27 10.25 -0.47
N LEU A 104 6.39 9.38 -0.97
CA LEU A 104 6.34 9.01 -2.39
C LEU A 104 6.04 10.23 -3.27
N TYR A 105 5.06 11.04 -2.89
CA TYR A 105 4.70 12.26 -3.61
C TYR A 105 5.88 13.25 -3.67
N ASN A 106 6.53 13.50 -2.55
CA ASN A 106 7.69 14.41 -2.48
C ASN A 106 8.86 13.93 -3.34
N ALA A 107 9.12 12.62 -3.39
CA ALA A 107 10.16 12.03 -4.23
C ALA A 107 9.86 12.25 -5.72
N LEU A 108 8.63 11.97 -6.15
CA LEU A 108 8.21 12.20 -7.54
C LEU A 108 8.25 13.70 -7.89
N MET A 109 7.68 14.57 -7.06
CA MET A 109 7.72 16.03 -7.28
C MET A 109 9.13 16.61 -7.31
N ALA A 110 10.07 16.01 -6.61
CA ALA A 110 11.47 16.46 -6.58
C ALA A 110 12.30 16.00 -7.78
N THR A 111 11.84 14.97 -8.50
CA THR A 111 12.69 14.29 -9.49
C THR A 111 12.09 14.18 -10.89
N MET A 112 10.76 14.23 -11.03
CA MET A 112 10.11 14.04 -12.33
C MET A 112 10.19 15.28 -13.21
N ASN A 113 10.43 15.08 -14.49
CA ASN A 113 10.27 16.05 -15.58
C ASN A 113 9.27 15.52 -16.60
N ASP A 114 8.77 16.41 -17.47
CA ASP A 114 7.93 16.01 -18.60
C ASP A 114 8.69 15.01 -19.50
N GLY A 115 8.04 13.88 -19.79
CA GLY A 115 8.58 12.80 -20.58
C GLY A 115 9.33 11.70 -19.82
N ASP A 116 9.59 11.89 -18.53
CA ASP A 116 10.11 10.83 -17.65
C ASP A 116 9.05 9.73 -17.43
N GLU A 117 9.48 8.48 -17.42
CA GLU A 117 8.63 7.31 -17.22
C GLU A 117 8.84 6.68 -15.85
N VAL A 118 7.75 6.16 -15.28
CA VAL A 118 7.76 5.40 -14.02
C VAL A 118 7.13 4.05 -14.25
N ILE A 119 7.91 2.98 -14.09
CA ILE A 119 7.39 1.60 -14.17
C ILE A 119 6.63 1.27 -12.89
N ILE A 120 5.40 0.80 -13.06
CA ILE A 120 4.49 0.40 -11.98
C ILE A 120 3.96 -1.01 -12.29
N PRO A 121 4.36 -2.05 -11.52
CA PRO A 121 3.75 -3.38 -11.64
C PRO A 121 2.25 -3.31 -11.34
N THR A 122 1.42 -3.94 -12.18
CA THR A 122 -0.01 -4.12 -11.91
C THR A 122 -0.26 -5.53 -11.37
N PRO A 123 -1.19 -5.70 -10.43
CA PRO A 123 -1.99 -4.67 -9.79
C PRO A 123 -1.19 -3.84 -8.79
N TYR A 124 -1.53 -2.56 -8.69
CA TYR A 124 -0.81 -1.55 -7.93
C TYR A 124 -1.68 -0.87 -6.87
N TRP A 125 -1.07 -0.22 -5.88
CA TRP A 125 -1.81 0.71 -5.03
C TRP A 125 -2.30 1.91 -5.83
N VAL A 126 -3.61 2.16 -5.78
CA VAL A 126 -4.35 3.13 -6.62
C VAL A 126 -3.73 4.52 -6.76
N SER A 127 -2.88 4.93 -5.81
CA SER A 127 -2.29 6.27 -5.82
C SER A 127 -1.00 6.40 -6.64
N TYR A 128 -0.34 5.31 -7.01
CA TYR A 128 0.94 5.41 -7.72
C TYR A 128 0.80 6.10 -9.08
N PRO A 129 -0.10 5.67 -9.99
CA PRO A 129 -0.22 6.32 -11.29
C PRO A 129 -0.61 7.80 -11.18
N ASP A 130 -1.55 8.13 -10.29
CA ASP A 130 -2.02 9.51 -10.13
C ASP A 130 -0.93 10.44 -9.58
N MET A 131 -0.08 9.96 -8.68
CA MET A 131 1.08 10.73 -8.19
C MET A 131 2.10 10.99 -9.30
N VAL A 132 2.35 10.00 -10.17
CA VAL A 132 3.23 10.16 -11.34
C VAL A 132 2.67 11.19 -12.30
N LEU A 133 1.37 11.10 -12.62
CA LEU A 133 0.69 12.06 -13.51
C LEU A 133 0.70 13.49 -12.95
N LEU A 134 0.47 13.65 -11.64
CA LEU A 134 0.53 14.97 -10.98
C LEU A 134 1.94 15.56 -11.00
N ALA A 135 2.97 14.71 -10.93
CA ALA A 135 4.36 15.13 -11.02
C ALA A 135 4.84 15.40 -12.47
N GLY A 136 3.96 15.25 -13.47
CA GLY A 136 4.28 15.49 -14.89
C GLY A 136 4.86 14.28 -15.63
N GLY A 137 5.03 13.15 -14.95
CA GLY A 137 5.57 11.92 -15.55
C GLY A 137 4.51 11.07 -16.25
N THR A 138 4.98 9.97 -16.85
CA THR A 138 4.16 8.96 -17.53
C THR A 138 4.23 7.64 -16.77
N PRO A 139 3.13 7.12 -16.21
CA PRO A 139 3.11 5.78 -15.63
C PRO A 139 3.16 4.73 -16.74
N VAL A 140 4.13 3.82 -16.66
CA VAL A 140 4.28 2.66 -17.55
C VAL A 140 3.87 1.43 -16.76
N LEU A 141 2.71 0.88 -17.10
CA LEU A 141 2.11 -0.23 -16.38
C LEU A 141 2.71 -1.56 -16.88
N ALA A 142 3.27 -2.34 -15.96
CA ALA A 142 3.83 -3.66 -16.24
C ALA A 142 2.95 -4.74 -15.61
N GLU A 143 2.21 -5.49 -16.45
CA GLU A 143 1.24 -6.46 -15.97
C GLU A 143 1.91 -7.67 -15.29
N ALA A 144 1.56 -7.90 -14.02
CA ALA A 144 1.89 -9.09 -13.27
C ALA A 144 0.64 -9.93 -13.06
N SER A 145 0.49 -10.96 -13.89
CA SER A 145 -0.71 -11.77 -13.95
C SER A 145 -0.86 -12.75 -12.78
N ILE A 146 -2.06 -13.33 -12.64
CA ILE A 146 -2.36 -14.32 -11.60
C ILE A 146 -1.50 -15.60 -11.75
N GLU A 147 -1.12 -15.97 -12.97
CA GLU A 147 -0.26 -17.14 -13.26
C GLU A 147 1.15 -16.97 -12.65
N ASN A 148 1.60 -15.73 -12.48
CA ASN A 148 2.85 -15.39 -11.79
C ASN A 148 2.60 -14.94 -10.34
N ASN A 149 1.48 -15.30 -9.72
CA ASN A 149 1.11 -14.86 -8.38
C ASN A 149 1.10 -13.33 -8.21
N PHE A 150 0.70 -12.60 -9.24
CA PHE A 150 0.72 -11.14 -9.28
C PHE A 150 2.11 -10.52 -9.05
N LYS A 151 3.17 -11.21 -9.47
CA LYS A 151 4.55 -10.78 -9.36
C LYS A 151 5.15 -10.48 -10.74
N LEU A 152 5.78 -9.34 -10.90
CA LEU A 152 6.52 -8.99 -12.11
C LEU A 152 7.76 -9.87 -12.21
N THR A 153 8.00 -10.45 -13.36
CA THR A 153 9.22 -11.25 -13.63
C THR A 153 10.37 -10.35 -14.10
N ALA A 154 11.61 -10.83 -13.93
CA ALA A 154 12.79 -10.14 -14.44
C ALA A 154 12.71 -9.88 -15.95
N LYS A 155 12.20 -10.83 -16.73
CA LYS A 155 12.01 -10.66 -18.19
C LYS A 155 11.00 -9.56 -18.52
N GLN A 156 9.91 -9.46 -17.78
CA GLN A 156 8.91 -8.39 -17.98
C GLN A 156 9.52 -7.02 -17.63
N LEU A 157 10.25 -6.93 -16.50
CA LEU A 157 10.93 -5.69 -16.12
C LEU A 157 11.93 -5.26 -17.21
N GLU A 158 12.80 -6.16 -17.66
CA GLU A 158 13.78 -5.88 -18.74
C GLU A 158 13.12 -5.34 -19.98
N ASN A 159 12.00 -5.95 -20.41
CA ASN A 159 11.29 -5.55 -21.63
C ASN A 159 10.52 -4.22 -21.48
N THR A 160 10.28 -3.77 -20.24
CA THR A 160 9.50 -2.54 -19.96
C THR A 160 10.40 -1.32 -19.80
N ILE A 161 11.68 -1.51 -19.43
CA ILE A 161 12.63 -0.40 -19.26
C ILE A 161 12.95 0.24 -20.61
N THR A 162 12.92 1.58 -20.63
CA THR A 162 13.34 2.43 -21.74
C THR A 162 14.39 3.45 -21.29
N ASP A 163 14.98 4.19 -22.23
CA ASP A 163 15.91 5.29 -21.90
C ASP A 163 15.24 6.44 -21.13
N LYS A 164 13.89 6.50 -21.09
CA LYS A 164 13.10 7.48 -20.36
C LYS A 164 12.71 7.00 -18.96
N THR A 165 12.91 5.72 -18.66
CA THR A 165 12.55 5.14 -17.38
C THR A 165 13.39 5.77 -16.28
N LYS A 166 12.75 6.47 -15.36
CA LYS A 166 13.41 7.12 -14.22
C LYS A 166 13.25 6.37 -12.93
N TRP A 167 12.04 5.86 -12.67
CA TRP A 167 11.71 5.13 -11.47
C TRP A 167 11.08 3.77 -11.78
N PHE A 168 11.43 2.80 -10.96
CA PHE A 168 10.69 1.56 -10.78
C PHE A 168 10.08 1.60 -9.39
N ILE A 169 8.74 1.66 -9.28
CA ILE A 169 8.02 1.57 -8.01
C ILE A 169 7.80 0.10 -7.70
N PHE A 170 8.27 -0.34 -6.53
CA PHE A 170 8.20 -1.71 -6.05
C PHE A 170 7.50 -1.76 -4.70
N ASN A 171 6.49 -2.62 -4.54
CA ASN A 171 5.74 -2.78 -3.29
C ASN A 171 5.60 -4.26 -2.93
N SER A 172 6.22 -4.67 -1.83
CA SER A 172 6.22 -6.06 -1.33
C SER A 172 6.26 -6.06 0.20
N PRO A 173 5.37 -6.82 0.88
CA PRO A 173 4.12 -7.38 0.36
C PRO A 173 3.20 -6.31 -0.22
N SER A 174 2.49 -6.65 -1.30
CA SER A 174 1.78 -5.69 -2.14
C SER A 174 0.38 -5.33 -1.61
N ASN A 175 -0.03 -4.12 -1.83
CA ASN A 175 -1.42 -3.70 -1.91
C ASN A 175 -1.78 -3.53 -3.39
N PRO A 176 -2.70 -4.34 -3.97
CA PRO A 176 -3.85 -5.00 -3.32
C PRO A 176 -3.71 -6.50 -3.04
N THR A 177 -2.65 -7.18 -3.48
CA THR A 177 -2.63 -8.65 -3.59
C THR A 177 -2.16 -9.37 -2.32
N GLY A 178 -1.38 -8.71 -1.48
CA GLY A 178 -0.66 -9.33 -0.39
C GLY A 178 0.53 -10.19 -0.83
N ALA A 179 0.83 -10.25 -2.13
CA ALA A 179 1.93 -11.03 -2.69
C ALA A 179 3.28 -10.47 -2.22
N GLY A 180 4.15 -11.34 -1.76
CA GLY A 180 5.52 -11.04 -1.32
C GLY A 180 6.55 -11.63 -2.26
N TYR A 181 7.58 -10.87 -2.61
CA TYR A 181 8.70 -11.38 -3.38
C TYR A 181 9.70 -12.07 -2.46
N SER A 182 10.03 -13.31 -2.79
CA SER A 182 11.11 -14.04 -2.12
C SER A 182 12.47 -13.42 -2.46
N LYS A 183 13.49 -13.78 -1.66
CA LYS A 183 14.87 -13.34 -1.92
C LYS A 183 15.34 -13.71 -3.35
N ALA A 184 14.99 -14.89 -3.85
CA ALA A 184 15.38 -15.34 -5.18
C ALA A 184 14.71 -14.49 -6.27
N GLU A 185 13.39 -14.29 -6.21
CA GLU A 185 12.65 -13.45 -7.16
C GLU A 185 13.16 -12.00 -7.15
N LEU A 186 13.44 -11.45 -5.96
CA LEU A 186 13.97 -10.10 -5.85
C LEU A 186 15.41 -9.98 -6.38
N THR A 187 16.23 -11.01 -6.21
CA THR A 187 17.58 -11.05 -6.80
C THR A 187 17.52 -10.95 -8.33
N GLU A 188 16.62 -11.70 -8.98
CA GLU A 188 16.46 -11.63 -10.43
C GLU A 188 16.06 -10.21 -10.89
N LEU A 189 15.15 -9.53 -10.17
CA LEU A 189 14.79 -8.14 -10.48
C LEU A 189 15.96 -7.17 -10.28
N THR A 190 16.73 -7.34 -9.20
CA THR A 190 17.88 -6.47 -8.93
C THR A 190 19.00 -6.65 -9.97
N GLU A 191 19.20 -7.86 -10.50
CA GLU A 191 20.12 -8.11 -11.62
C GLU A 191 19.72 -7.35 -12.88
N VAL A 192 18.42 -7.26 -13.20
CA VAL A 192 17.92 -6.40 -14.28
C VAL A 192 18.28 -4.94 -14.01
N LEU A 193 17.93 -4.43 -12.84
CA LEU A 193 18.20 -3.05 -12.45
C LEU A 193 19.68 -2.71 -12.49
N MET A 194 20.58 -3.65 -12.19
CA MET A 194 22.03 -3.45 -12.28
C MET A 194 22.53 -3.23 -13.71
N ARG A 195 21.82 -3.77 -14.72
CA ARG A 195 22.13 -3.49 -16.15
C ARG A 195 21.62 -2.12 -16.62
N HIS A 196 20.69 -1.51 -15.86
CA HIS A 196 20.06 -0.22 -16.18
C HIS A 196 20.37 0.83 -15.10
N PRO A 197 21.58 1.40 -15.05
CA PRO A 197 22.04 2.28 -13.97
C PRO A 197 21.29 3.62 -13.87
N HIS A 198 20.56 4.01 -14.91
CA HIS A 198 19.72 5.21 -14.93
C HIS A 198 18.39 5.03 -14.20
N VAL A 199 17.94 3.79 -13.96
CA VAL A 199 16.67 3.49 -13.28
C VAL A 199 16.87 3.52 -11.78
N TRP A 200 16.08 4.34 -11.09
CA TRP A 200 16.01 4.43 -9.64
C TRP A 200 14.92 3.52 -9.08
N VAL A 201 15.09 3.06 -7.86
CA VAL A 201 14.12 2.17 -7.19
C VAL A 201 13.41 2.93 -6.07
N MET A 202 12.09 2.89 -6.09
CA MET A 202 11.23 3.36 -5.01
C MET A 202 10.59 2.12 -4.37
N SER A 203 11.19 1.62 -3.28
CA SER A 203 10.70 0.44 -2.57
C SER A 203 9.72 0.85 -1.49
N ASP A 204 8.45 0.52 -1.66
CA ASP A 204 7.39 0.75 -0.66
C ASP A 204 7.23 -0.49 0.21
N ASP A 205 7.94 -0.48 1.36
CA ASP A 205 8.07 -1.59 2.29
C ASP A 205 7.05 -1.51 3.45
N MET A 206 5.93 -0.82 3.22
CA MET A 206 4.93 -0.49 4.26
C MET A 206 4.37 -1.70 5.00
N TYR A 207 4.42 -2.89 4.39
CA TYR A 207 3.88 -4.13 4.95
C TYR A 207 4.97 -5.13 5.39
N GLU A 208 6.24 -4.72 5.51
CA GLU A 208 7.37 -5.61 5.82
C GLU A 208 7.17 -6.50 7.05
N HIS A 209 6.51 -5.98 8.09
CA HIS A 209 6.23 -6.71 9.34
C HIS A 209 4.94 -7.54 9.31
N LEU A 210 4.12 -7.40 8.28
CA LEU A 210 2.87 -8.14 8.11
C LEU A 210 3.09 -9.30 7.14
N THR A 211 3.75 -10.36 7.61
CA THR A 211 4.10 -11.54 6.83
C THR A 211 3.71 -12.82 7.55
N TYR A 212 3.44 -13.89 6.80
CA TYR A 212 2.87 -15.13 7.30
C TYR A 212 3.69 -16.34 6.82
N ASP A 213 3.45 -17.51 7.43
CA ASP A 213 3.99 -18.81 7.03
C ASP A 213 5.53 -18.84 6.90
N ASN A 214 6.21 -18.14 7.82
CA ASN A 214 7.66 -17.98 7.84
C ASN A 214 8.24 -17.28 6.60
N PHE A 215 7.41 -16.54 5.85
CA PHE A 215 7.91 -15.70 4.77
C PHE A 215 8.89 -14.68 5.34
N LYS A 216 10.06 -14.59 4.70
CA LYS A 216 11.10 -13.65 5.11
C LYS A 216 11.10 -12.48 4.14
N PHE A 217 10.72 -11.34 4.66
CA PHE A 217 10.79 -10.08 3.94
C PHE A 217 12.23 -9.73 3.57
N CYS A 218 12.40 -9.09 2.44
CA CYS A 218 13.66 -8.47 2.01
C CYS A 218 13.36 -7.27 1.10
N THR A 219 14.30 -6.31 1.05
CA THR A 219 14.16 -5.08 0.25
C THR A 219 15.29 -4.98 -0.79
N PRO A 220 15.08 -4.28 -1.94
CA PRO A 220 16.08 -4.23 -3.02
C PRO A 220 17.49 -3.81 -2.60
N ALA A 221 17.63 -2.76 -1.77
CA ALA A 221 18.93 -2.27 -1.33
C ALA A 221 19.64 -3.20 -0.34
N GLU A 222 18.91 -4.11 0.34
CA GLU A 222 19.47 -5.18 1.17
C GLU A 222 20.02 -6.33 0.30
N ILE A 223 19.27 -6.68 -0.76
CA ILE A 223 19.63 -7.80 -1.66
C ILE A 223 20.82 -7.44 -2.53
N GLU A 224 20.83 -6.22 -3.11
CA GLU A 224 21.91 -5.72 -3.95
C GLU A 224 22.42 -4.38 -3.40
N PRO A 225 23.51 -4.40 -2.58
CA PRO A 225 24.02 -3.19 -1.95
C PRO A 225 24.45 -2.07 -2.91
N LYS A 226 24.74 -2.39 -4.17
CA LYS A 226 25.06 -1.37 -5.19
C LYS A 226 23.85 -0.56 -5.61
N LEU A 227 22.63 -1.01 -5.31
CA LEU A 227 21.40 -0.24 -5.50
C LEU A 227 21.21 0.83 -4.42
N TYR A 228 21.93 0.76 -3.29
CA TYR A 228 21.76 1.67 -2.15
C TYR A 228 21.76 3.15 -2.57
N GLU A 229 22.70 3.55 -3.43
CA GLU A 229 22.86 4.95 -3.87
C GLU A 229 21.79 5.42 -4.89
N ARG A 230 20.85 4.57 -5.26
CA ARG A 230 19.73 4.89 -6.15
C ARG A 230 18.42 4.20 -5.74
N THR A 231 18.30 3.90 -4.46
CA THR A 231 17.06 3.37 -3.87
C THR A 231 16.53 4.33 -2.81
N LEU A 232 15.24 4.61 -2.88
CA LEU A 232 14.46 5.22 -1.82
C LEU A 232 13.65 4.11 -1.13
N THR A 233 14.05 3.73 0.09
CA THR A 233 13.35 2.72 0.89
C THR A 233 12.30 3.41 1.75
N VAL A 234 11.03 3.26 1.36
CA VAL A 234 9.88 3.93 1.99
C VAL A 234 9.20 2.99 2.97
N ASN A 235 8.83 3.50 4.13
CA ASN A 235 8.12 2.75 5.16
C ASN A 235 7.27 3.69 6.03
N GLY A 236 6.69 3.18 7.11
CA GLY A 236 5.91 3.98 8.04
C GLY A 236 5.35 3.17 9.20
N VAL A 237 4.70 3.88 10.12
CA VAL A 237 4.09 3.25 11.30
C VAL A 237 2.60 2.93 11.11
N SER A 238 2.04 3.22 9.94
CA SER A 238 0.60 3.14 9.70
C SER A 238 0.03 1.73 9.86
N LYS A 239 0.76 0.68 9.42
CA LYS A 239 0.20 -0.67 9.26
C LYS A 239 0.55 -1.59 10.41
N ALA A 240 1.81 -1.97 10.57
CA ALA A 240 2.23 -2.87 11.62
C ALA A 240 1.99 -2.33 13.04
N TYR A 241 1.97 -1.00 13.19
CA TYR A 241 1.80 -0.32 14.47
C TYR A 241 0.38 0.21 14.70
N ALA A 242 -0.58 -0.09 13.82
CA ALA A 242 -1.97 0.40 13.89
C ALA A 242 -2.06 1.93 14.10
N MET A 243 -1.29 2.69 13.30
CA MET A 243 -1.15 4.14 13.43
C MET A 243 -1.58 4.89 12.16
N THR A 244 -2.61 4.45 11.47
CA THR A 244 -3.05 5.07 10.20
C THR A 244 -3.42 6.54 10.40
N GLY A 245 -4.15 6.88 11.46
CA GLY A 245 -4.59 8.23 11.80
C GLY A 245 -3.49 9.17 12.32
N TRP A 246 -2.35 8.64 12.78
CA TRP A 246 -1.21 9.44 13.27
C TRP A 246 -0.41 10.10 12.16
N ARG A 247 -0.53 9.62 10.95
CA ARG A 247 0.07 10.19 9.74
C ARG A 247 1.59 10.32 9.80
N ILE A 248 2.32 9.23 10.10
CA ILE A 248 3.78 9.18 10.04
C ILE A 248 4.23 8.12 9.05
N GLY A 249 4.96 8.56 8.02
CA GLY A 249 5.73 7.74 7.10
C GLY A 249 7.15 8.29 7.01
N TYR A 250 8.06 7.46 6.54
CA TYR A 250 9.47 7.84 6.43
C TYR A 250 10.15 7.11 5.28
N ALA A 251 11.31 7.61 4.88
CA ALA A 251 12.20 6.90 3.96
C ALA A 251 13.67 7.09 4.33
N GLY A 252 14.47 6.08 3.96
CA GLY A 252 15.91 6.17 3.86
C GLY A 252 16.34 6.20 2.39
N GLY A 253 17.33 7.02 2.05
CA GLY A 253 17.83 7.14 0.68
C GLY A 253 19.05 8.04 0.56
N PRO A 254 19.60 8.24 -0.65
CA PRO A 254 20.76 9.10 -0.86
C PRO A 254 20.50 10.54 -0.40
N GLU A 255 21.48 11.14 0.26
CA GLU A 255 21.33 12.44 0.93
C GLU A 255 20.87 13.56 -0.03
N HIS A 256 21.35 13.57 -1.27
CA HIS A 256 20.95 14.57 -2.26
C HIS A 256 19.46 14.47 -2.62
N LEU A 257 18.90 13.24 -2.71
CA LEU A 257 17.47 13.02 -2.92
C LEU A 257 16.66 13.46 -1.70
N ILE A 258 17.08 13.05 -0.50
CA ILE A 258 16.43 13.45 0.76
C ILE A 258 16.42 14.98 0.93
N SER A 259 17.52 15.65 0.57
CA SER A 259 17.59 17.12 0.59
C SER A 259 16.62 17.77 -0.40
N ALA A 260 16.47 17.20 -1.60
CA ALA A 260 15.50 17.68 -2.59
C ALA A 260 14.05 17.48 -2.10
N MET A 261 13.73 16.32 -1.53
CA MET A 261 12.41 16.04 -0.93
C MET A 261 12.10 17.00 0.22
N ARG A 262 13.08 17.28 1.11
CA ARG A 262 12.93 18.26 2.19
C ARG A 262 12.59 19.65 1.66
N LYS A 263 13.18 20.06 0.52
CA LYS A 263 12.88 21.34 -0.13
C LYS A 263 11.40 21.40 -0.56
N ILE A 264 10.88 20.36 -1.18
CA ILE A 264 9.44 20.26 -1.54
C ILE A 264 8.58 20.34 -0.27
N GLN A 265 8.90 19.55 0.75
CA GLN A 265 8.12 19.50 1.99
C GLN A 265 8.10 20.85 2.72
N SER A 266 9.23 21.58 2.74
CA SER A 266 9.32 22.91 3.35
C SER A 266 8.40 23.95 2.71
N GLN A 267 8.03 23.77 1.44
CA GLN A 267 7.16 24.67 0.66
C GLN A 267 5.72 24.18 0.55
N SER A 268 5.40 23.02 1.14
CA SER A 268 4.05 22.43 1.10
C SER A 268 3.44 22.34 2.50
N THR A 269 3.76 21.29 3.24
CA THR A 269 3.12 20.97 4.54
C THR A 269 3.97 21.34 5.77
N SER A 270 5.27 21.64 5.59
CA SER A 270 6.24 21.73 6.67
C SER A 270 6.39 20.39 7.41
N ASN A 271 6.74 20.39 8.71
CA ASN A 271 6.96 19.16 9.47
C ASN A 271 5.65 18.39 9.75
N PRO A 272 5.71 17.05 9.86
CA PRO A 272 4.60 16.26 10.40
C PRO A 272 4.28 16.64 11.85
N CYS A 273 3.09 16.26 12.32
CA CYS A 273 2.66 16.49 13.69
C CYS A 273 3.71 16.05 14.72
N THR A 274 4.18 16.97 15.55
CA THR A 274 5.27 16.73 16.52
C THR A 274 4.89 15.64 17.53
N VAL A 275 3.65 15.65 18.02
CA VAL A 275 3.15 14.61 18.96
C VAL A 275 3.18 13.23 18.30
N SER A 276 2.77 13.15 17.03
CA SER A 276 2.84 11.90 16.27
C SER A 276 4.27 11.41 16.05
N GLN A 277 5.22 12.34 15.88
CA GLN A 277 6.64 11.98 15.76
C GLN A 277 7.17 11.35 17.06
N TRP A 278 6.82 11.88 18.23
CA TRP A 278 7.20 11.29 19.53
C TRP A 278 6.54 9.91 19.73
N ALA A 279 5.28 9.75 19.36
CA ALA A 279 4.63 8.43 19.36
C ALA A 279 5.35 7.43 18.44
N ALA A 280 5.82 7.89 17.27
CA ALA A 280 6.55 7.04 16.34
C ALA A 280 7.95 6.64 16.84
N VAL A 281 8.62 7.48 17.65
CA VAL A 281 9.87 7.07 18.34
C VAL A 281 9.61 5.86 19.21
N GLU A 282 8.56 5.89 20.05
CA GLU A 282 8.19 4.76 20.91
C GLU A 282 7.78 3.54 20.08
N ALA A 283 7.05 3.73 18.97
CA ALA A 283 6.68 2.64 18.09
C ALA A 283 7.90 1.88 17.53
N LEU A 284 8.97 2.60 17.17
CA LEU A 284 10.17 2.00 16.55
C LEU A 284 11.19 1.47 17.57
N ASP A 285 11.33 2.11 18.71
CA ASP A 285 12.35 1.76 19.72
C ASP A 285 11.77 1.00 20.93
N GLY A 286 10.48 1.14 21.19
CA GLY A 286 9.81 0.49 22.31
C GLY A 286 9.48 -0.99 22.07
N PRO A 287 8.77 -1.62 23.02
CA PRO A 287 8.33 -3.02 22.89
C PRO A 287 7.42 -3.23 21.67
N GLN A 288 7.70 -4.25 20.87
CA GLN A 288 6.96 -4.59 19.64
C GLN A 288 6.28 -5.97 19.73
N THR A 289 6.00 -6.46 20.91
CA THR A 289 5.38 -7.80 21.15
C THR A 289 3.99 -7.95 20.53
N PHE A 290 3.30 -6.85 20.28
CA PHE A 290 2.00 -6.83 19.62
C PHE A 290 2.06 -7.22 18.13
N ILE A 291 3.18 -6.99 17.44
CA ILE A 291 3.32 -7.30 15.99
C ILE A 291 3.12 -8.79 15.73
N PRO A 292 3.86 -9.73 16.36
CA PRO A 292 3.63 -11.15 16.15
C PRO A 292 2.25 -11.63 16.61
N GLU A 293 1.64 -11.00 17.62
CA GLU A 293 0.28 -11.35 18.04
C GLU A 293 -0.77 -10.91 17.00
N ASN A 294 -0.66 -9.70 16.48
CA ASN A 294 -1.50 -9.21 15.40
C ASN A 294 -1.34 -10.06 14.13
N ASN A 295 -0.10 -10.46 13.81
CA ASN A 295 0.17 -11.34 12.66
C ASN A 295 -0.50 -12.71 12.79
N LYS A 296 -0.59 -13.30 13.99
CA LYS A 296 -1.36 -14.55 14.21
C LYS A 296 -2.85 -14.35 13.87
N THR A 297 -3.42 -13.22 14.28
CA THR A 297 -4.82 -12.89 13.98
C THR A 297 -5.02 -12.66 12.49
N PHE A 298 -4.17 -11.87 11.85
CA PHE A 298 -4.25 -11.63 10.40
C PHE A 298 -4.03 -12.91 9.59
N LYS A 299 -3.10 -13.78 9.99
CA LYS A 299 -2.92 -15.08 9.33
C LYS A 299 -4.18 -15.92 9.39
N ARG A 300 -4.81 -16.04 10.56
CA ARG A 300 -6.07 -16.80 10.73
C ARG A 300 -7.18 -16.23 9.85
N ARG A 301 -7.34 -14.90 9.82
CA ARG A 301 -8.32 -14.20 8.97
C ARG A 301 -8.04 -14.37 7.48
N ARG A 302 -6.77 -14.33 7.08
CA ARG A 302 -6.35 -14.64 5.70
C ARG A 302 -6.76 -16.05 5.31
N ASP A 303 -6.42 -17.04 6.13
CA ASP A 303 -6.71 -18.44 5.85
C ASP A 303 -8.23 -18.68 5.74
N LEU A 304 -9.02 -18.03 6.62
CA LEU A 304 -10.49 -18.02 6.53
C LEU A 304 -10.98 -17.40 5.22
N ALA A 305 -10.48 -16.20 4.88
CA ALA A 305 -10.89 -15.48 3.66
C ALA A 305 -10.58 -16.28 2.39
N VAL A 306 -9.35 -16.80 2.28
CA VAL A 306 -8.93 -17.62 1.12
C VAL A 306 -9.79 -18.86 0.99
N LYS A 307 -10.05 -19.57 2.11
CA LYS A 307 -10.91 -20.76 2.10
C LYS A 307 -12.32 -20.44 1.62
N LEU A 308 -12.99 -19.47 2.25
CA LEU A 308 -14.38 -19.15 1.95
C LEU A 308 -14.58 -18.57 0.54
N LEU A 309 -13.61 -17.82 0.04
CA LEU A 309 -13.60 -17.32 -1.34
C LEU A 309 -13.44 -18.47 -2.35
N ASN A 310 -12.52 -19.40 -2.11
CA ASN A 310 -12.35 -20.58 -2.99
C ASN A 310 -13.51 -21.59 -2.92
N ASP A 311 -14.25 -21.60 -1.82
CA ASP A 311 -15.50 -22.39 -1.70
C ASP A 311 -16.69 -21.70 -2.44
N THR A 312 -16.50 -20.46 -2.95
CA THR A 312 -17.54 -19.67 -3.62
C THR A 312 -17.55 -19.90 -5.12
N PRO A 313 -18.71 -20.25 -5.73
CA PRO A 313 -18.79 -20.49 -7.16
C PRO A 313 -18.33 -19.30 -8.00
N GLY A 314 -17.47 -19.55 -8.97
CA GLY A 314 -16.98 -18.55 -9.93
C GLY A 314 -15.85 -17.65 -9.39
N ILE A 315 -15.41 -17.85 -8.15
CA ILE A 315 -14.29 -17.12 -7.55
C ILE A 315 -13.07 -18.05 -7.40
N SER A 316 -11.88 -17.49 -7.59
CA SER A 316 -10.61 -18.12 -7.25
C SER A 316 -9.69 -17.12 -6.55
N CYS A 317 -9.00 -17.57 -5.49
CA CYS A 317 -8.19 -16.71 -4.64
C CYS A 317 -6.86 -17.39 -4.31
N LEU A 318 -5.75 -16.70 -4.59
CA LEU A 318 -4.42 -17.11 -4.15
C LEU A 318 -4.24 -16.84 -2.66
N THR A 319 -3.33 -17.59 -2.03
CA THR A 319 -2.92 -17.35 -0.63
C THR A 319 -1.74 -16.39 -0.61
N PRO A 320 -1.91 -15.15 -0.13
CA PRO A 320 -0.83 -14.17 -0.09
C PRO A 320 0.16 -14.42 1.04
N GLU A 321 1.41 -13.97 0.84
CA GLU A 321 2.48 -14.08 1.82
C GLU A 321 2.40 -12.99 2.91
N GLY A 322 1.69 -11.87 2.66
CA GLY A 322 1.67 -10.76 3.63
C GLY A 322 0.54 -9.76 3.43
N ALA A 323 0.69 -8.59 4.05
CA ALA A 323 -0.31 -7.52 4.17
C ALA A 323 -1.61 -8.02 4.86
N PHE A 324 -2.74 -7.41 4.60
CA PHE A 324 -4.07 -7.86 5.09
C PHE A 324 -5.13 -7.78 3.99
N TYR A 325 -4.71 -8.14 2.76
CA TYR A 325 -5.58 -8.17 1.57
C TYR A 325 -5.52 -9.52 0.88
N VAL A 326 -6.63 -9.88 0.26
CA VAL A 326 -6.69 -10.88 -0.81
C VAL A 326 -7.24 -10.22 -2.08
N TYR A 327 -6.88 -10.80 -3.24
CA TYR A 327 -7.22 -10.25 -4.54
C TYR A 327 -7.82 -11.34 -5.45
N PRO A 328 -9.03 -11.85 -5.10
CA PRO A 328 -9.66 -12.93 -5.84
C PRO A 328 -10.07 -12.53 -7.25
N SER A 329 -10.02 -13.49 -8.16
CA SER A 329 -10.57 -13.41 -9.51
C SER A 329 -12.05 -13.78 -9.50
N ILE A 330 -12.85 -13.07 -10.29
CA ILE A 330 -14.26 -13.35 -10.57
C ILE A 330 -14.48 -13.84 -12.00
N LEU A 331 -13.47 -14.40 -12.64
CA LEU A 331 -13.55 -14.82 -14.05
C LEU A 331 -14.74 -15.76 -14.29
N GLY A 332 -15.05 -16.65 -13.35
CA GLY A 332 -16.19 -17.56 -13.44
C GLY A 332 -17.57 -16.93 -13.19
N CYS A 333 -17.63 -15.63 -12.84
CA CYS A 333 -18.86 -14.86 -12.69
C CYS A 333 -19.14 -13.97 -13.92
N ILE A 334 -18.13 -13.71 -14.76
CA ILE A 334 -18.27 -12.86 -15.94
C ILE A 334 -19.24 -13.48 -16.95
N GLY A 335 -20.15 -12.67 -17.47
CA GLY A 335 -21.20 -13.06 -18.42
C GLY A 335 -22.46 -13.62 -17.76
N LYS A 336 -22.46 -13.88 -16.47
CA LYS A 336 -23.64 -14.31 -15.72
C LYS A 336 -24.51 -13.12 -15.33
N SER A 337 -25.79 -13.39 -15.00
CA SER A 337 -26.77 -12.37 -14.60
C SER A 337 -27.11 -12.48 -13.12
N THR A 338 -27.31 -11.34 -12.46
CA THR A 338 -27.84 -11.28 -11.08
C THR A 338 -29.34 -11.62 -11.06
N SER A 339 -29.90 -11.78 -9.86
CA SER A 339 -31.35 -11.99 -9.66
C SER A 339 -32.19 -10.79 -10.18
N ALA A 340 -31.61 -9.61 -10.24
CA ALA A 340 -32.23 -8.41 -10.82
C ALA A 340 -32.09 -8.34 -12.36
N GLY A 341 -31.42 -9.31 -13.01
CA GLY A 341 -31.22 -9.37 -14.47
C GLY A 341 -30.04 -8.52 -14.96
N VAL A 342 -29.16 -8.04 -14.07
CA VAL A 342 -27.97 -7.30 -14.47
C VAL A 342 -26.86 -8.27 -14.86
N VAL A 343 -26.31 -8.12 -16.07
CA VAL A 343 -25.18 -8.94 -16.53
C VAL A 343 -23.88 -8.46 -15.90
N ILE A 344 -23.09 -9.35 -15.32
CA ILE A 344 -21.75 -9.09 -14.78
C ILE A 344 -20.76 -9.02 -15.95
N GLU A 345 -20.63 -7.85 -16.55
CA GLU A 345 -19.69 -7.64 -17.67
C GLU A 345 -18.24 -7.44 -17.22
N ASN A 346 -18.04 -6.93 -15.99
CA ASN A 346 -16.73 -6.62 -15.42
C ASN A 346 -16.78 -6.60 -13.89
N ASP A 347 -15.63 -6.39 -13.26
CA ASP A 347 -15.45 -6.35 -11.81
C ASP A 347 -16.05 -5.10 -11.14
N GLU A 348 -16.21 -3.98 -11.84
CA GLU A 348 -16.88 -2.79 -11.30
C GLU A 348 -18.38 -3.04 -11.16
N ILE A 349 -19.02 -3.64 -12.17
CA ILE A 349 -20.43 -4.07 -12.10
C ILE A 349 -20.59 -5.11 -10.99
N PHE A 350 -19.71 -6.12 -10.92
CA PHE A 350 -19.74 -7.11 -9.85
C PHE A 350 -19.73 -6.47 -8.46
N ALA A 351 -18.76 -5.59 -8.18
CA ALA A 351 -18.64 -4.93 -6.88
C ALA A 351 -19.83 -4.03 -6.56
N THR A 352 -20.40 -3.36 -7.57
CA THR A 352 -21.57 -2.52 -7.42
C THR A 352 -22.80 -3.33 -7.07
N GLN A 353 -23.07 -4.42 -7.83
CA GLN A 353 -24.23 -5.27 -7.57
C GLN A 353 -24.11 -6.03 -6.24
N LEU A 354 -22.90 -6.49 -5.90
CA LEU A 354 -22.63 -7.10 -4.59
C LEU A 354 -22.99 -6.14 -3.44
N LEU A 355 -22.60 -4.87 -3.55
CA LEU A 355 -22.93 -3.85 -2.54
C LEU A 355 -24.45 -3.58 -2.49
N GLU A 356 -25.09 -3.43 -3.63
CA GLU A 356 -26.52 -3.06 -3.71
C GLU A 356 -27.44 -4.18 -3.22
N GLU A 357 -27.18 -5.43 -3.64
CA GLU A 357 -28.01 -6.58 -3.32
C GLU A 357 -27.70 -7.19 -1.94
N THR A 358 -26.44 -7.13 -1.46
CA THR A 358 -26.04 -7.85 -0.25
C THR A 358 -25.52 -6.97 0.89
N GLY A 359 -25.21 -5.70 0.59
CA GLY A 359 -24.58 -4.81 1.55
C GLY A 359 -23.09 -5.09 1.80
N VAL A 360 -22.39 -5.83 0.93
CA VAL A 360 -20.94 -6.06 1.08
C VAL A 360 -20.16 -5.12 0.16
N ALA A 361 -19.34 -4.24 0.76
CA ALA A 361 -18.53 -3.28 0.02
C ALA A 361 -17.10 -3.81 -0.18
N VAL A 362 -16.71 -4.05 -1.42
CA VAL A 362 -15.34 -4.43 -1.85
C VAL A 362 -14.82 -3.42 -2.88
N VAL A 363 -13.52 -3.45 -3.19
CA VAL A 363 -12.97 -2.56 -4.23
C VAL A 363 -12.70 -3.36 -5.49
N PHE A 364 -13.29 -2.95 -6.60
CA PHE A 364 -13.12 -3.61 -7.90
C PHE A 364 -11.67 -3.56 -8.43
N GLY A 365 -11.27 -4.54 -9.18
CA GLY A 365 -9.88 -4.76 -9.59
C GLY A 365 -9.36 -3.74 -10.60
N ALA A 366 -10.20 -3.25 -11.51
CA ALA A 366 -9.82 -2.20 -12.46
C ALA A 366 -9.26 -0.95 -11.77
N ALA A 367 -9.68 -0.65 -10.52
CA ALA A 367 -9.12 0.42 -9.70
C ALA A 367 -7.62 0.24 -9.40
N PHE A 368 -7.14 -0.99 -9.41
CA PHE A 368 -5.75 -1.37 -9.18
C PHE A 368 -5.02 -1.75 -10.48
N GLY A 369 -5.66 -1.52 -11.62
CA GLY A 369 -5.09 -1.76 -12.95
C GLY A 369 -5.14 -3.20 -13.45
N LEU A 370 -5.88 -4.12 -12.81
CA LEU A 370 -5.99 -5.51 -13.26
C LEU A 370 -7.39 -6.08 -12.99
N SER A 371 -8.10 -6.43 -14.07
CA SER A 371 -9.41 -7.10 -14.08
C SER A 371 -9.25 -8.54 -14.57
N PRO A 372 -10.24 -9.44 -14.33
CA PRO A 372 -11.45 -9.28 -13.54
C PRO A 372 -11.23 -9.76 -12.10
N ASN A 373 -10.89 -8.86 -11.22
CA ASN A 373 -10.55 -9.14 -9.82
C ASN A 373 -11.29 -8.18 -8.87
N PHE A 374 -11.18 -8.40 -7.56
CA PHE A 374 -11.55 -7.42 -6.56
C PHE A 374 -10.67 -7.54 -5.31
N ARG A 375 -10.47 -6.43 -4.61
CA ARG A 375 -9.70 -6.45 -3.36
C ARG A 375 -10.64 -6.60 -2.16
N VAL A 376 -10.29 -7.53 -1.26
CA VAL A 376 -10.87 -7.69 0.05
C VAL A 376 -9.82 -7.40 1.12
N SER A 377 -10.12 -6.48 2.05
CA SER A 377 -9.37 -6.33 3.30
C SER A 377 -9.96 -7.26 4.33
N TYR A 378 -9.12 -8.10 4.96
CA TYR A 378 -9.55 -8.93 6.08
C TYR A 378 -9.15 -8.34 7.45
N ALA A 379 -8.82 -7.05 7.48
CA ALA A 379 -8.58 -6.28 8.70
C ALA A 379 -9.91 -5.79 9.30
N THR A 380 -10.75 -6.71 9.73
CA THR A 380 -12.03 -6.47 10.42
C THR A 380 -12.36 -7.64 11.33
N SER A 381 -13.48 -7.59 12.07
CA SER A 381 -13.88 -8.65 13.02
C SER A 381 -14.12 -9.99 12.32
N ASP A 382 -13.98 -11.08 13.07
CA ASP A 382 -14.26 -12.42 12.54
C ASP A 382 -15.74 -12.58 12.19
N GLU A 383 -16.62 -11.93 12.96
CA GLU A 383 -18.07 -11.91 12.75
C GLU A 383 -18.41 -11.26 11.42
N ASP A 384 -17.84 -10.06 11.15
CA ASP A 384 -18.04 -9.35 9.88
C ASP A 384 -17.49 -10.14 8.70
N LEU A 385 -16.31 -10.77 8.84
CA LEU A 385 -15.72 -11.59 7.78
C LEU A 385 -16.62 -12.78 7.44
N ASN A 386 -17.07 -13.55 8.44
CA ASN A 386 -17.93 -14.71 8.21
C ASN A 386 -19.24 -14.32 7.53
N GLU A 387 -19.90 -13.24 8.01
CA GLU A 387 -21.16 -12.78 7.43
C GLU A 387 -20.97 -12.23 6.02
N ALA A 388 -19.90 -11.44 5.78
CA ALA A 388 -19.62 -10.92 4.45
C ALA A 388 -19.35 -12.04 3.42
N PHE A 389 -18.54 -13.03 3.77
CA PHE A 389 -18.26 -14.15 2.87
C PHE A 389 -19.48 -15.05 2.63
N LYS A 390 -20.35 -15.21 3.64
CA LYS A 390 -21.64 -15.88 3.45
C LYS A 390 -22.52 -15.14 2.43
N ARG A 391 -22.57 -13.82 2.49
CA ARG A 391 -23.32 -12.97 1.53
C ARG A 391 -22.70 -13.04 0.14
N ILE A 392 -21.35 -12.98 0.02
CA ILE A 392 -20.64 -13.16 -1.27
C ILE A 392 -20.94 -14.53 -1.86
N HIS A 393 -20.85 -15.60 -1.07
CA HIS A 393 -21.15 -16.95 -1.53
C HIS A 393 -22.59 -17.08 -2.04
N LYS A 394 -23.57 -16.56 -1.30
CA LYS A 394 -24.97 -16.55 -1.70
C LYS A 394 -25.14 -15.80 -3.03
N PHE A 395 -24.62 -14.58 -3.13
CA PHE A 395 -24.69 -13.77 -4.35
C PHE A 395 -24.15 -14.52 -5.56
N CYS A 396 -22.94 -15.08 -5.46
CA CYS A 396 -22.32 -15.80 -6.55
C CYS A 396 -23.06 -17.11 -6.91
N SER A 397 -23.70 -17.78 -5.94
CA SER A 397 -24.48 -18.99 -6.16
C SER A 397 -25.80 -18.74 -6.88
N GLU A 398 -26.34 -17.52 -6.79
CA GLU A 398 -27.58 -17.09 -7.42
C GLU A 398 -27.36 -16.51 -8.83
N LEU A 399 -26.11 -16.33 -9.28
CA LEU A 399 -25.79 -15.90 -10.64
C LEU A 399 -26.11 -17.00 -11.67
N THR A 400 -26.85 -16.64 -12.71
CA THR A 400 -27.34 -17.56 -13.77
C THR A 400 -26.75 -17.28 -15.15
#